data_69a4a637b0d80f72bb2fff4e3643ff1c
#
_entry.id   69a4a637b0d80f72bb2fff4e3643ff1c
#
_cell.length_a   1.000
_cell.length_b   1.000
_cell.length_c   1.000
_cell.angle_alpha   90.00
_cell.angle_beta   90.00
_cell.angle_gamma   90.00
#
_symmetry.space_group_name_H-M   'P 1'
#
loop_
_entity.id
_entity.type
_entity.pdbx_description
1 polymer ?
#
loop_
_entity_poly.entity_id
_entity_poly.type
_entity_poly.pdbx_seq_one_letter_code
_entity_poly.pdbx_strand_id
1 'polypeptide(L)'
;MARRSAARGREPVALASGVDLGILCAPPELGREHPIASSRTVEHRKAASRAGLNYVTDGVAGITRRRAGTGWTFLGPDGMRIRDPAERRRINSLVIPPAWTDVWISPDPKGHIQATARDARGRKQYRYHTRYREERDQSKFRHMLELSEVLPAIRERAERDLRAPELSRRQILATVVQLLDKTLIRVGNDEYARENRSYGLTTLRMQHVQVNGSKMSFSFRGKSGVQHAISVTDRRIARVVQRCQDLPGQELFQYLIGTRKRETVTSDDVNAYLREISGRDITAKDFRTWGGTMLAGVKLRDMGAAPTQREAKRNIIRAIDAVAERLGNTRTVCRKYYVHPALVHAYLQGLVPGPSASELPRRNRRPQPMPALRRDEVAILQFLQDVL
;
A
#
# COMPACT_ATOMS: atom_id res chain seq x y z
N MET A 1 -5.64 -5.82 75.22
CA MET A 1 -4.45 -5.84 76.12
C MET A 1 -3.27 -5.37 75.28
N ALA A 2 -2.92 -4.18 75.44
CA ALA A 2 -1.78 -3.61 76.20
C ALA A 2 -0.55 -3.61 75.31
N ARG A 3 -0.09 -2.54 74.91
CA ARG A 3 0.63 -1.33 75.39
C ARG A 3 2.05 -1.30 74.81
N ARG A 4 2.38 -0.20 74.10
CA ARG A 4 3.33 0.89 74.44
C ARG A 4 4.80 0.52 74.26
N SER A 5 5.74 1.35 73.78
CA SER A 5 6.12 2.76 73.97
C SER A 5 7.34 3.03 73.08
N ALA A 6 7.49 4.05 72.31
CA ALA A 6 7.96 5.43 72.51
C ALA A 6 9.40 5.59 73.04
N ALA A 7 10.26 6.32 72.27
CA ALA A 7 11.15 7.45 72.68
C ALA A 7 12.18 7.70 71.57
N ARG A 8 12.24 8.84 70.90
CA ARG A 8 12.74 10.21 71.18
C ARG A 8 14.25 10.28 71.44
N GLY A 9 14.88 11.15 70.67
CA GLY A 9 16.11 11.85 71.07
C GLY A 9 16.95 12.28 69.88
N ARG A 10 16.74 13.48 69.41
CA ARG A 10 17.48 14.75 69.51
C ARG A 10 18.74 14.88 68.64
N GLU A 11 18.69 15.90 67.79
CA GLU A 11 19.78 16.68 67.19
C GLU A 11 20.72 17.28 68.23
N PRO A 12 21.91 17.80 67.78
CA PRO A 12 22.06 19.18 67.37
C PRO A 12 23.11 19.41 66.26
N VAL A 13 22.86 20.30 65.29
CA VAL A 13 23.20 21.74 65.15
C VAL A 13 24.70 22.08 64.97
N ALA A 14 24.97 22.61 63.75
CA ALA A 14 25.78 23.76 63.29
C ALA A 14 27.31 23.60 63.21
N LEU A 15 27.95 24.00 62.12
CA LEU A 15 28.28 25.32 61.64
C LEU A 15 29.12 25.28 60.35
N ALA A 16 28.80 26.16 59.49
CA ALA A 16 29.36 26.81 58.33
C ALA A 16 30.90 26.77 58.10
N SER A 17 31.26 26.61 56.86
CA SER A 17 32.05 27.63 56.10
C SER A 17 32.24 27.21 54.68
N GLY A 18 31.96 28.11 53.74
CA GLY A 18 31.91 27.92 52.30
C GLY A 18 33.29 27.82 51.65
N VAL A 19 33.26 27.27 50.44
CA VAL A 19 34.05 27.73 49.30
C VAL A 19 33.31 27.35 48.04
N ASP A 20 33.05 28.32 47.21
CA ASP A 20 32.50 28.33 45.87
C ASP A 20 33.49 27.61 44.91
N LEU A 21 33.03 26.61 44.15
CA LEU A 21 33.76 26.11 43.00
C LEU A 21 32.79 25.46 41.98
N GLY A 22 32.47 26.21 40.96
CA GLY A 22 32.45 25.66 39.60
C GLY A 22 31.23 24.77 39.26
N ILE A 23 30.17 25.39 38.78
CA ILE A 23 29.12 24.71 37.99
C ILE A 23 29.77 24.14 36.71
N LEU A 24 30.13 22.85 36.70
CA LEU A 24 30.38 22.10 35.49
C LEU A 24 29.01 21.68 34.96
N CYS A 25 28.55 22.40 33.93
CA CYS A 25 27.44 22.05 33.10
C CYS A 25 27.72 20.64 32.50
N ALA A 26 26.90 19.64 32.85
CA ALA A 26 26.88 18.35 32.19
C ALA A 26 26.52 18.57 30.71
N PRO A 27 27.18 17.88 29.77
CA PRO A 27 26.81 17.99 28.37
C PRO A 27 25.38 17.52 28.19
N PRO A 28 24.60 18.11 27.25
CA PRO A 28 23.25 17.66 26.97
C PRO A 28 23.32 16.20 26.51
N GLU A 29 22.50 15.36 27.15
CA GLU A 29 22.29 13.98 26.72
C GLU A 29 22.03 13.98 25.21
N LEU A 30 22.93 13.37 24.47
CA LEU A 30 22.81 13.09 23.04
C LEU A 30 21.48 12.37 22.82
N GLY A 31 20.62 13.01 22.05
CA GLY A 31 19.26 12.69 21.81
C GLY A 31 19.05 11.22 21.47
N ARG A 32 17.96 10.70 22.00
CA ARG A 32 17.33 9.45 21.59
C ARG A 32 17.39 9.37 20.07
N GLU A 33 18.02 8.34 19.56
CA GLU A 33 18.03 8.00 18.13
C GLU A 33 16.59 8.01 17.62
N HIS A 34 16.30 8.90 16.69
CA HIS A 34 15.03 8.89 15.97
C HIS A 34 14.87 7.51 15.33
N PRO A 35 13.75 6.80 15.52
CA PRO A 35 13.53 5.54 14.85
C PRO A 35 13.70 5.75 13.35
N ILE A 36 14.51 4.89 12.72
CA ILE A 36 14.76 4.87 11.27
C ILE A 36 13.42 5.05 10.57
N ALA A 37 13.27 6.16 9.85
CA ALA A 37 12.03 6.50 9.17
C ALA A 37 11.62 5.31 8.30
N SER A 38 10.37 4.83 8.43
CA SER A 38 9.90 3.70 7.64
C SER A 38 10.12 4.00 6.14
N SER A 39 10.37 2.98 5.33
CA SER A 39 10.56 3.14 3.88
C SER A 39 9.44 3.96 3.23
N ARG A 40 8.23 3.82 3.76
CA ARG A 40 7.05 4.60 3.36
C ARG A 40 7.20 6.09 3.63
N THR A 41 7.75 6.48 4.79
CA THR A 41 8.01 7.89 5.14
C THR A 41 9.04 8.52 4.21
N VAL A 42 10.09 7.77 3.86
CA VAL A 42 11.13 8.22 2.91
C VAL A 42 10.53 8.45 1.52
N GLU A 43 9.70 7.53 1.04
CA GLU A 43 9.00 7.65 -0.25
C GLU A 43 8.07 8.88 -0.27
N HIS A 44 7.29 9.11 0.77
CA HIS A 44 6.42 10.28 0.89
C HIS A 44 7.21 11.59 0.90
N ARG A 45 8.36 11.65 1.59
CA ARG A 45 9.25 12.83 1.57
C ARG A 45 9.79 13.10 0.18
N LYS A 46 10.30 12.08 -0.51
CA LYS A 46 10.80 12.20 -1.89
C LYS A 46 9.71 12.70 -2.85
N ALA A 47 8.50 12.16 -2.75
CA ALA A 47 7.37 12.58 -3.59
C ALA A 47 6.95 14.04 -3.30
N ALA A 48 6.93 14.47 -2.03
CA ALA A 48 6.67 15.86 -1.67
C ALA A 48 7.72 16.80 -2.26
N SER A 49 9.01 16.46 -2.12
CA SER A 49 10.12 17.23 -2.68
C SER A 49 10.04 17.35 -4.21
N ARG A 50 9.77 16.24 -4.92
CA ARG A 50 9.60 16.28 -6.39
C ARG A 50 8.42 17.15 -6.83
N ALA A 51 7.35 17.21 -6.02
CA ALA A 51 6.21 18.08 -6.27
C ALA A 51 6.47 19.56 -5.90
N GLY A 52 7.65 19.91 -5.37
CA GLY A 52 7.99 21.25 -4.85
C GLY A 52 7.17 21.60 -3.60
N LEU A 53 6.89 20.61 -2.74
CA LEU A 53 6.09 20.70 -1.54
C LEU A 53 6.87 20.30 -0.29
N ASN A 54 6.42 20.80 0.86
CA ASN A 54 6.97 20.45 2.15
C ASN A 54 6.32 19.15 2.68
N TYR A 55 7.15 18.29 3.26
CA TYR A 55 6.65 17.14 3.99
C TYR A 55 6.15 17.56 5.37
N VAL A 56 4.87 17.39 5.64
CA VAL A 56 4.23 17.75 6.91
C VAL A 56 3.49 16.55 7.50
N THR A 57 3.32 16.57 8.84
CA THR A 57 2.54 15.55 9.55
C THR A 57 1.52 16.25 10.46
N ASP A 58 0.44 15.57 10.76
CA ASP A 58 -0.58 16.04 11.70
C ASP A 58 -0.24 15.79 13.19
N GLY A 59 1.00 15.36 13.46
CA GLY A 59 1.55 15.29 14.80
C GLY A 59 2.00 16.66 15.37
N VAL A 60 1.98 17.71 14.53
CA VAL A 60 2.31 19.07 14.95
C VAL A 60 1.04 19.92 15.06
N ALA A 61 1.10 21.02 15.82
CA ALA A 61 0.00 21.95 15.93
C ALA A 61 -0.45 22.47 14.57
N GLY A 62 -1.72 22.42 14.28
CA GLY A 62 -2.33 22.83 13.02
C GLY A 62 -3.60 23.63 13.22
N ILE A 63 -4.21 24.00 12.09
CA ILE A 63 -5.49 24.70 12.11
C ILE A 63 -6.58 23.68 12.44
N THR A 64 -7.47 24.03 13.37
CA THR A 64 -8.60 23.20 13.78
C THR A 64 -9.92 23.82 13.33
N ARG A 65 -10.94 22.98 13.17
CA ARG A 65 -12.29 23.38 12.78
C ARG A 65 -13.26 23.25 13.95
N ARG A 66 -14.01 24.33 14.26
CA ARG A 66 -15.07 24.31 15.27
C ARG A 66 -16.42 24.72 14.69
N ARG A 67 -17.49 24.16 15.21
CA ARG A 67 -18.85 24.55 14.85
C ARG A 67 -19.13 25.98 15.29
N ALA A 68 -19.75 26.79 14.42
CA ALA A 68 -20.16 28.16 14.70
C ALA A 68 -21.52 28.46 14.03
N GLY A 69 -22.60 28.35 14.76
CA GLY A 69 -23.96 28.45 14.24
C GLY A 69 -24.20 27.35 13.17
N THR A 70 -24.66 27.77 12.01
CA THR A 70 -24.89 26.90 10.84
C THR A 70 -23.61 26.56 10.05
N GLY A 71 -22.48 27.21 10.36
CA GLY A 71 -21.23 27.09 9.63
C GLY A 71 -20.04 26.60 10.48
N TRP A 72 -18.86 26.96 10.04
CA TRP A 72 -17.61 26.60 10.66
C TRP A 72 -16.72 27.82 10.91
N THR A 73 -16.03 27.81 12.04
CA THR A 73 -14.90 28.70 12.32
C THR A 73 -13.61 27.90 12.37
N PHE A 74 -12.48 28.54 12.07
CA PHE A 74 -11.17 27.94 12.06
C PHE A 74 -10.27 28.65 13.06
N LEU A 75 -9.53 27.86 13.85
CA LEU A 75 -8.58 28.37 14.84
C LEU A 75 -7.18 27.97 14.39
N GLY A 76 -6.25 28.91 14.42
CA GLY A 76 -4.84 28.70 14.16
C GLY A 76 -4.16 27.79 15.19
N PRO A 77 -2.89 27.43 14.97
CA PRO A 77 -2.08 26.68 15.95
C PRO A 77 -1.95 27.37 17.30
N ASP A 78 -2.09 28.71 17.33
CA ASP A 78 -2.09 29.58 18.49
C ASP A 78 -3.46 29.63 19.21
N GLY A 79 -4.47 28.95 18.70
CA GLY A 79 -5.85 28.98 19.17
C GLY A 79 -6.64 30.22 18.75
N MET A 80 -6.03 31.17 18.04
CA MET A 80 -6.70 32.38 17.58
C MET A 80 -7.57 32.13 16.35
N ARG A 81 -8.68 32.85 16.25
CA ARG A 81 -9.59 32.71 15.09
C ARG A 81 -8.95 33.25 13.82
N ILE A 82 -8.93 32.44 12.77
CA ILE A 82 -8.46 32.84 11.45
C ILE A 82 -9.46 33.83 10.85
N ARG A 83 -9.01 35.06 10.62
CA ARG A 83 -9.81 36.14 10.04
C ARG A 83 -9.39 36.46 8.61
N ASP A 84 -8.14 36.13 8.22
CA ASP A 84 -7.62 36.39 6.88
C ASP A 84 -8.51 35.75 5.81
N PRO A 85 -9.05 36.56 4.86
CA PRO A 85 -9.92 36.06 3.82
C PRO A 85 -9.22 35.11 2.84
N ALA A 86 -7.91 35.27 2.60
CA ALA A 86 -7.15 34.45 1.69
C ALA A 86 -6.99 33.03 2.29
N GLU A 87 -6.62 32.95 3.56
CA GLU A 87 -6.47 31.69 4.27
C GLU A 87 -7.82 30.96 4.42
N ARG A 88 -8.90 31.70 4.69
CA ARG A 88 -10.24 31.12 4.74
C ARG A 88 -10.68 30.57 3.37
N ARG A 89 -10.36 31.24 2.26
CA ARG A 89 -10.61 30.70 0.91
C ARG A 89 -9.83 29.43 0.66
N ARG A 90 -8.54 29.39 1.02
CA ARG A 90 -7.70 28.18 0.92
C ARG A 90 -8.33 27.02 1.70
N ILE A 91 -8.69 27.22 2.96
CA ILE A 91 -9.28 26.18 3.81
C ILE A 91 -10.61 25.67 3.21
N ASN A 92 -11.47 26.57 2.77
CA ASN A 92 -12.76 26.21 2.18
C ASN A 92 -12.59 25.42 0.87
N SER A 93 -11.53 25.72 0.06
CA SER A 93 -11.23 25.00 -1.16
C SER A 93 -10.83 23.53 -0.95
N LEU A 94 -10.45 23.14 0.29
CA LEU A 94 -10.17 21.75 0.65
C LEU A 94 -11.45 20.88 0.67
N VAL A 95 -12.62 21.49 0.68
CA VAL A 95 -13.94 20.83 0.69
C VAL A 95 -13.98 19.70 1.71
N ILE A 96 -13.68 20.04 2.97
CA ILE A 96 -13.68 19.06 4.08
C ILE A 96 -15.14 18.72 4.43
N PRO A 97 -15.56 17.44 4.32
CA PRO A 97 -16.94 17.05 4.57
C PRO A 97 -17.43 17.49 5.96
N PRO A 98 -18.68 17.95 6.10
CA PRO A 98 -19.25 18.37 7.39
C PRO A 98 -19.24 17.25 8.45
N ALA A 99 -19.46 16.00 8.02
CA ALA A 99 -19.51 14.82 8.88
C ALA A 99 -18.13 14.37 9.39
N TRP A 100 -17.03 14.97 8.94
CA TRP A 100 -15.71 14.60 9.42
C TRP A 100 -15.44 15.25 10.78
N THR A 101 -14.81 14.51 11.70
CA THR A 101 -14.40 14.93 13.04
C THR A 101 -12.87 14.98 13.14
N ASP A 102 -12.33 15.50 14.24
CA ASP A 102 -10.89 15.61 14.54
C ASP A 102 -10.12 16.21 13.38
N VAL A 103 -10.62 17.33 12.86
CA VAL A 103 -10.07 17.98 11.67
C VAL A 103 -8.81 18.74 12.05
N TRP A 104 -7.69 18.31 11.48
CA TRP A 104 -6.42 19.02 11.43
C TRP A 104 -6.21 19.55 10.00
N ILE A 105 -5.81 20.81 9.87
CA ILE A 105 -5.49 21.45 8.59
C ILE A 105 -4.08 22.01 8.67
N SER A 106 -3.27 21.74 7.63
CA SER A 106 -1.91 22.25 7.56
C SER A 106 -1.90 23.78 7.57
N PRO A 107 -1.13 24.42 8.47
CA PRO A 107 -0.89 25.85 8.39
C PRO A 107 -0.01 26.23 7.20
N ASP A 108 0.75 25.27 6.64
CA ASP A 108 1.58 25.46 5.46
C ASP A 108 0.78 25.21 4.17
N PRO A 109 0.58 26.24 3.33
CA PRO A 109 -0.08 26.07 2.03
C PRO A 109 0.66 25.13 1.07
N LYS A 110 1.99 24.97 1.26
CA LYS A 110 2.84 24.03 0.51
C LYS A 110 2.99 22.66 1.20
N GLY A 111 2.27 22.40 2.29
CA GLY A 111 2.27 21.09 2.92
C GLY A 111 1.71 20.02 1.98
N HIS A 112 2.40 18.86 1.85
CA HIS A 112 1.90 17.78 0.97
C HIS A 112 0.59 17.17 1.46
N ILE A 113 0.35 17.15 2.78
CA ILE A 113 -0.97 16.91 3.40
C ILE A 113 -1.57 18.27 3.73
N GLN A 114 -2.73 18.55 3.18
CA GLN A 114 -3.46 19.79 3.43
C GLN A 114 -4.47 19.67 4.57
N ALA A 115 -5.03 18.48 4.78
CA ALA A 115 -5.84 18.21 5.98
C ALA A 115 -5.88 16.71 6.27
N THR A 116 -6.08 16.39 7.56
CA THR A 116 -6.49 15.06 8.03
C THR A 116 -7.76 15.19 8.87
N ALA A 117 -8.53 14.11 8.96
CA ALA A 117 -9.73 14.05 9.78
C ALA A 117 -10.19 12.61 9.98
N ARG A 118 -11.24 12.39 10.77
CA ARG A 118 -11.91 11.09 10.88
C ARG A 118 -13.28 11.15 10.20
N ASP A 119 -13.61 10.12 9.43
CA ASP A 119 -14.95 9.98 8.83
C ASP A 119 -15.97 9.46 9.87
N ALA A 120 -17.24 9.33 9.47
CA ALA A 120 -18.32 8.84 10.33
C ALA A 120 -18.11 7.42 10.89
N ARG A 121 -17.14 6.67 10.33
CA ARG A 121 -16.74 5.34 10.83
C ARG A 121 -15.45 5.38 11.66
N GLY A 122 -14.99 6.56 12.07
CA GLY A 122 -13.75 6.75 12.84
C GLY A 122 -12.46 6.59 12.02
N ARG A 123 -12.53 6.34 10.72
CA ARG A 123 -11.37 6.09 9.88
C ARG A 123 -10.65 7.39 9.53
N LYS A 124 -9.31 7.41 9.66
CA LYS A 124 -8.49 8.57 9.29
C LYS A 124 -8.55 8.80 7.77
N GLN A 125 -8.89 10.03 7.40
CA GLN A 125 -8.99 10.50 6.02
C GLN A 125 -7.97 11.60 5.78
N TYR A 126 -7.55 11.76 4.51
CA TYR A 126 -6.51 12.70 4.12
C TYR A 126 -6.96 13.56 2.94
N ARG A 127 -6.58 14.84 2.98
CA ARG A 127 -6.63 15.76 1.85
C ARG A 127 -5.20 16.12 1.48
N TYR A 128 -4.75 15.61 0.36
CA TYR A 128 -3.42 15.90 -0.17
C TYR A 128 -3.45 17.12 -1.08
N HIS A 129 -2.33 17.85 -1.14
CA HIS A 129 -2.12 18.90 -2.11
C HIS A 129 -2.26 18.37 -3.55
N THR A 130 -2.81 19.18 -4.48
CA THR A 130 -3.08 18.75 -5.85
C THR A 130 -1.80 18.27 -6.56
N ARG A 131 -0.71 19.05 -6.49
CA ARG A 131 0.58 18.68 -7.08
C ARG A 131 1.14 17.37 -6.50
N TYR A 132 0.94 17.12 -5.20
CA TYR A 132 1.37 15.86 -4.60
C TYR A 132 0.59 14.67 -5.15
N ARG A 133 -0.72 14.83 -5.38
CA ARG A 133 -1.54 13.77 -6.00
C ARG A 133 -1.11 13.53 -7.45
N GLU A 134 -0.85 14.57 -8.21
CA GLU A 134 -0.35 14.48 -9.59
C GLU A 134 0.99 13.75 -9.66
N GLU A 135 1.97 14.15 -8.84
CA GLU A 135 3.26 13.45 -8.75
C GLU A 135 3.09 11.97 -8.36
N ARG A 136 2.23 11.68 -7.40
CA ARG A 136 1.93 10.29 -6.98
C ARG A 136 1.19 9.50 -8.06
N ASP A 137 0.39 10.13 -8.86
CA ASP A 137 -0.32 9.49 -9.97
C ASP A 137 0.61 9.23 -11.16
N GLN A 138 1.59 10.10 -11.41
CA GLN A 138 2.63 9.90 -12.44
C GLN A 138 3.67 8.86 -11.99
N SER A 139 4.18 8.97 -10.77
CA SER A 139 5.19 8.04 -10.25
C SER A 139 4.71 6.59 -10.24
N LYS A 140 3.42 6.36 -10.00
CA LYS A 140 2.80 5.04 -10.01
C LYS A 140 2.96 4.28 -11.34
N PHE A 141 2.76 4.97 -12.45
CA PHE A 141 2.89 4.33 -13.77
C PHE A 141 4.35 4.16 -14.17
N ARG A 142 5.24 5.04 -13.71
CA ARG A 142 6.69 4.84 -13.83
C ARG A 142 7.13 3.58 -13.09
N HIS A 143 6.73 3.40 -11.83
CA HIS A 143 7.01 2.17 -11.06
C HIS A 143 6.43 0.91 -11.72
N MET A 144 5.30 1.03 -12.42
CA MET A 144 4.76 -0.09 -13.20
C MET A 144 5.70 -0.49 -14.34
N LEU A 145 6.31 0.46 -15.03
CA LEU A 145 7.31 0.18 -16.07
C LEU A 145 8.61 -0.37 -15.45
N GLU A 146 9.08 0.19 -14.35
CA GLU A 146 10.21 -0.34 -13.58
C GLU A 146 9.97 -1.79 -13.13
N LEU A 147 8.74 -2.13 -12.72
CA LEU A 147 8.37 -3.51 -12.41
C LEU A 147 8.54 -4.43 -13.63
N SER A 148 8.18 -3.98 -14.83
CA SER A 148 8.29 -4.82 -16.04
C SER A 148 9.72 -5.27 -16.30
N GLU A 149 10.71 -4.45 -15.98
CA GLU A 149 12.14 -4.76 -16.18
C GLU A 149 12.63 -5.85 -15.21
N VAL A 150 12.10 -5.87 -13.97
CA VAL A 150 12.56 -6.77 -12.91
C VAL A 150 11.60 -7.94 -12.63
N LEU A 151 10.40 -7.92 -13.22
CA LEU A 151 9.39 -8.96 -12.98
C LEU A 151 9.86 -10.38 -13.35
N PRO A 152 10.62 -10.60 -14.44
CA PRO A 152 11.21 -11.89 -14.73
C PRO A 152 12.12 -12.38 -13.58
N ALA A 153 13.00 -11.53 -13.08
CA ALA A 153 13.91 -11.87 -11.98
C ALA A 153 13.15 -12.12 -10.66
N ILE A 154 12.10 -11.33 -10.37
CA ILE A 154 11.22 -11.54 -9.22
C ILE A 154 10.56 -12.92 -9.31
N ARG A 155 10.00 -13.28 -10.47
CA ARG A 155 9.35 -14.58 -10.70
C ARG A 155 10.31 -15.75 -10.54
N GLU A 156 11.50 -15.63 -11.12
CA GLU A 156 12.55 -16.65 -11.01
C GLU A 156 12.99 -16.83 -9.55
N ARG A 157 13.23 -15.72 -8.83
CA ARG A 157 13.65 -15.78 -7.44
C ARG A 157 12.55 -16.36 -6.56
N ALA A 158 11.30 -15.91 -6.71
CA ALA A 158 10.17 -16.48 -5.97
C ALA A 158 9.96 -17.97 -6.29
N GLU A 159 10.19 -18.40 -7.54
CA GLU A 159 10.15 -19.80 -7.93
C GLU A 159 11.24 -20.63 -7.24
N ARG A 160 12.44 -20.08 -7.13
CA ARG A 160 13.57 -20.71 -6.43
C ARG A 160 13.31 -20.79 -4.93
N ASP A 161 12.85 -19.70 -4.33
CA ASP A 161 12.61 -19.59 -2.90
C ASP A 161 11.37 -20.41 -2.45
N LEU A 162 10.46 -20.73 -3.36
CA LEU A 162 9.36 -21.68 -3.10
C LEU A 162 9.88 -23.11 -2.77
N ARG A 163 11.11 -23.44 -3.18
CA ARG A 163 11.82 -24.69 -2.86
C ARG A 163 12.63 -24.63 -1.56
N ALA A 164 12.62 -23.49 -0.87
CA ALA A 164 13.29 -23.33 0.41
C ALA A 164 12.74 -24.34 1.45
N PRO A 165 13.44 -24.55 2.58
CA PRO A 165 12.95 -25.44 3.65
C PRO A 165 11.51 -25.15 4.02
N GLU A 166 10.79 -26.21 4.36
CA GLU A 166 9.35 -26.17 4.58
C GLU A 166 8.98 -25.21 5.71
N LEU A 167 7.93 -24.39 5.41
CA LEU A 167 7.41 -23.40 6.33
C LEU A 167 8.45 -22.38 6.81
N SER A 168 9.57 -22.23 6.08
CA SER A 168 10.50 -21.13 6.33
C SER A 168 9.88 -19.80 5.93
N ARG A 169 10.28 -18.71 6.59
CA ARG A 169 9.84 -17.34 6.25
C ARG A 169 10.00 -17.05 4.74
N ARG A 170 11.12 -17.48 4.15
CA ARG A 170 11.42 -17.27 2.72
C ARG A 170 10.45 -18.02 1.80
N GLN A 171 10.10 -19.28 2.12
CA GLN A 171 9.12 -20.05 1.36
C GLN A 171 7.72 -19.41 1.42
N ILE A 172 7.31 -18.94 2.59
CA ILE A 172 5.99 -18.30 2.77
C ILE A 172 5.93 -16.98 2.00
N LEU A 173 6.97 -16.13 2.07
CA LEU A 173 7.03 -14.89 1.31
C LEU A 173 7.00 -15.13 -0.21
N ALA A 174 7.75 -16.11 -0.69
CA ALA A 174 7.73 -16.52 -2.11
C ALA A 174 6.33 -17.00 -2.54
N THR A 175 5.64 -17.76 -1.67
CA THR A 175 4.26 -18.21 -1.90
C THR A 175 3.29 -17.02 -2.03
N VAL A 176 3.39 -16.06 -1.10
CA VAL A 176 2.54 -14.84 -1.11
C VAL A 176 2.81 -14.01 -2.37
N VAL A 177 4.07 -13.83 -2.77
CA VAL A 177 4.42 -13.08 -3.99
C VAL A 177 3.92 -13.78 -5.25
N GLN A 178 4.04 -15.11 -5.35
CA GLN A 178 3.47 -15.86 -6.49
C GLN A 178 1.93 -15.78 -6.54
N LEU A 179 1.26 -15.82 -5.39
CA LEU A 179 -0.18 -15.61 -5.33
C LEU A 179 -0.55 -14.18 -5.72
N LEU A 180 0.21 -13.19 -5.28
CA LEU A 180 0.03 -11.80 -5.68
C LEU A 180 0.08 -11.62 -7.20
N ASP A 181 1.11 -12.18 -7.87
CA ASP A 181 1.27 -12.12 -9.33
C ASP A 181 0.14 -12.85 -10.09
N LYS A 182 -0.34 -13.99 -9.57
CA LYS A 182 -1.38 -14.79 -10.24
C LYS A 182 -2.80 -14.27 -9.98
N THR A 183 -3.07 -13.74 -8.79
CA THR A 183 -4.44 -13.40 -8.35
C THR A 183 -4.74 -11.92 -8.32
N LEU A 184 -3.73 -11.08 -8.17
CA LEU A 184 -3.85 -9.64 -7.93
C LEU A 184 -4.64 -9.31 -6.63
N ILE A 185 -4.77 -10.25 -5.70
CA ILE A 185 -5.33 -10.00 -4.36
C ILE A 185 -4.47 -8.95 -3.66
N ARG A 186 -5.09 -8.06 -2.88
CA ARG A 186 -4.32 -7.09 -2.07
C ARG A 186 -3.45 -7.81 -1.06
N VAL A 187 -2.27 -7.25 -0.76
CA VAL A 187 -1.33 -7.87 0.18
C VAL A 187 -1.96 -8.08 1.57
N GLY A 188 -2.76 -7.16 2.05
CA GLY A 188 -3.37 -7.20 3.39
C GLY A 188 -2.84 -6.07 4.29
N ASN A 189 -3.48 -5.89 5.43
CA ASN A 189 -3.05 -5.01 6.53
C ASN A 189 -3.77 -5.47 7.80
N ASP A 190 -3.03 -5.72 8.86
CA ASP A 190 -3.54 -6.37 10.10
C ASP A 190 -4.51 -5.47 10.87
N GLU A 191 -4.23 -4.17 10.93
CA GLU A 191 -5.12 -3.19 11.56
C GLU A 191 -6.48 -3.18 10.84
N TYR A 192 -6.46 -3.15 9.51
CA TYR A 192 -7.67 -3.17 8.69
C TYR A 192 -8.45 -4.49 8.80
N ALA A 193 -7.75 -5.60 8.96
CA ALA A 193 -8.37 -6.92 9.15
C ALA A 193 -9.08 -7.00 10.51
N ARG A 194 -8.45 -6.46 11.57
CA ARG A 194 -9.04 -6.41 12.92
C ARG A 194 -10.24 -5.50 13.00
N GLU A 195 -10.12 -4.26 12.50
CA GLU A 195 -11.16 -3.25 12.63
C GLU A 195 -12.35 -3.47 11.68
N ASN A 196 -12.09 -3.89 10.45
CA ASN A 196 -13.09 -3.90 9.37
C ASN A 196 -13.45 -5.31 8.88
N ARG A 197 -12.86 -6.37 9.45
CA ARG A 197 -13.00 -7.75 8.97
C ARG A 197 -12.78 -7.85 7.45
N SER A 198 -11.78 -7.11 6.94
CA SER A 198 -11.44 -7.03 5.52
C SER A 198 -10.03 -7.57 5.32
N TYR A 199 -9.91 -8.61 4.50
CA TYR A 199 -8.72 -9.42 4.39
C TYR A 199 -7.96 -9.18 3.07
N GLY A 200 -6.69 -9.52 3.07
CA GLY A 200 -5.80 -9.63 1.93
C GLY A 200 -4.81 -10.77 2.18
N LEU A 201 -3.89 -11.04 1.25
CA LEU A 201 -3.05 -12.23 1.28
C LEU A 201 -2.43 -12.50 2.66
N THR A 202 -1.73 -11.54 3.26
CA THR A 202 -1.05 -11.73 4.56
C THR A 202 -2.01 -11.88 5.74
N THR A 203 -3.26 -11.48 5.58
CA THR A 203 -4.28 -11.54 6.63
C THR A 203 -5.38 -12.57 6.35
N LEU A 204 -5.22 -13.40 5.31
CA LEU A 204 -6.14 -14.52 5.06
C LEU A 204 -6.11 -15.49 6.23
N ARG A 205 -7.27 -16.05 6.53
CA ARG A 205 -7.42 -17.11 7.52
C ARG A 205 -7.59 -18.47 6.84
N MET A 206 -7.34 -19.56 7.55
CA MET A 206 -7.47 -20.92 7.02
C MET A 206 -8.82 -21.18 6.39
N GLN A 207 -9.91 -20.69 7.00
CA GLN A 207 -11.27 -20.82 6.47
C GLN A 207 -11.53 -20.10 5.14
N HIS A 208 -10.63 -19.19 4.72
CA HIS A 208 -10.75 -18.42 3.48
C HIS A 208 -10.20 -19.16 2.26
N VAL A 209 -9.59 -20.32 2.43
CA VAL A 209 -9.06 -21.11 1.33
C VAL A 209 -9.44 -22.58 1.44
N GLN A 210 -9.82 -23.14 0.30
CA GLN A 210 -10.01 -24.56 0.12
C GLN A 210 -8.99 -25.07 -0.90
N VAL A 211 -8.28 -26.13 -0.55
CA VAL A 211 -7.29 -26.79 -1.41
C VAL A 211 -7.83 -28.14 -1.84
N ASN A 212 -7.92 -28.35 -3.17
CA ASN A 212 -8.29 -29.63 -3.75
C ASN A 212 -7.25 -30.00 -4.82
N GLY A 213 -6.34 -30.89 -4.45
CA GLY A 213 -5.17 -31.24 -5.27
C GLY A 213 -4.31 -30.03 -5.59
N SER A 214 -4.28 -29.62 -6.86
CA SER A 214 -3.53 -28.44 -7.33
C SER A 214 -4.37 -27.16 -7.37
N LYS A 215 -5.69 -27.25 -7.17
CA LYS A 215 -6.61 -26.12 -7.22
C LYS A 215 -6.81 -25.53 -5.83
N MET A 216 -6.62 -24.24 -5.72
CA MET A 216 -6.91 -23.45 -4.52
C MET A 216 -8.05 -22.50 -4.81
N SER A 217 -9.06 -22.46 -3.97
CA SER A 217 -10.22 -21.57 -4.07
C SER A 217 -10.26 -20.66 -2.86
N PHE A 218 -10.11 -19.36 -3.10
CA PHE A 218 -10.11 -18.32 -2.08
C PHE A 218 -11.50 -17.66 -2.04
N SER A 219 -12.11 -17.61 -0.85
CA SER A 219 -13.39 -16.95 -0.60
C SER A 219 -13.27 -16.09 0.65
N PHE A 220 -13.30 -14.76 0.50
CA PHE A 220 -13.11 -13.85 1.62
C PHE A 220 -13.69 -12.46 1.34
N ARG A 221 -13.94 -11.72 2.43
CA ARG A 221 -14.36 -10.32 2.37
C ARG A 221 -13.11 -9.42 2.29
N GLY A 222 -12.96 -8.71 1.19
CA GLY A 222 -11.86 -7.75 0.98
C GLY A 222 -12.22 -6.32 1.34
N LYS A 223 -11.35 -5.39 0.92
CA LYS A 223 -11.50 -3.95 1.18
C LYS A 223 -12.86 -3.43 0.74
N SER A 224 -13.46 -2.56 1.55
CA SER A 224 -14.79 -1.98 1.35
C SER A 224 -15.93 -3.00 1.35
N GLY A 225 -15.71 -4.18 1.93
CA GLY A 225 -16.73 -5.22 2.05
C GLY A 225 -16.96 -6.06 0.80
N VAL A 226 -16.15 -5.89 -0.24
CA VAL A 226 -16.26 -6.64 -1.50
C VAL A 226 -15.96 -8.11 -1.26
N GLN A 227 -16.85 -9.01 -1.66
CA GLN A 227 -16.61 -10.45 -1.63
C GLN A 227 -15.70 -10.85 -2.80
N HIS A 228 -14.67 -11.61 -2.49
CA HIS A 228 -13.76 -12.20 -3.47
C HIS A 228 -13.96 -13.70 -3.53
N ALA A 229 -14.11 -14.23 -4.75
CA ALA A 229 -14.09 -15.65 -5.05
C ALA A 229 -13.08 -15.86 -6.19
N ILE A 230 -11.91 -16.38 -5.86
CA ILE A 230 -10.78 -16.48 -6.79
C ILE A 230 -10.23 -17.90 -6.74
N SER A 231 -10.03 -18.52 -7.91
CA SER A 231 -9.39 -19.83 -8.01
C SER A 231 -8.05 -19.75 -8.73
N VAL A 232 -7.09 -20.52 -8.25
CA VAL A 232 -5.75 -20.67 -8.83
C VAL A 232 -5.38 -22.13 -8.86
N THR A 233 -4.80 -22.60 -9.96
CA THR A 233 -4.28 -23.96 -10.10
C THR A 233 -2.75 -23.90 -10.17
N ASP A 234 -2.09 -24.38 -9.12
CA ASP A 234 -0.64 -24.54 -9.06
C ASP A 234 -0.28 -25.57 -7.99
N ARG A 235 0.25 -26.72 -8.40
CA ARG A 235 0.53 -27.85 -7.50
C ARG A 235 1.54 -27.50 -6.39
N ARG A 236 2.52 -26.64 -6.67
CA ARG A 236 3.58 -26.30 -5.73
C ARG A 236 3.07 -25.35 -4.67
N ILE A 237 2.38 -24.28 -5.09
CA ILE A 237 1.74 -23.34 -4.16
C ILE A 237 0.70 -24.06 -3.31
N ALA A 238 -0.13 -24.91 -3.92
CA ALA A 238 -1.15 -25.69 -3.21
C ALA A 238 -0.56 -26.55 -2.09
N ARG A 239 0.58 -27.20 -2.34
CA ARG A 239 1.29 -27.98 -1.32
C ARG A 239 1.74 -27.12 -0.14
N VAL A 240 2.30 -25.91 -0.39
CA VAL A 240 2.70 -25.01 0.69
C VAL A 240 1.49 -24.52 1.47
N VAL A 241 0.42 -24.12 0.77
CA VAL A 241 -0.83 -23.65 1.39
C VAL A 241 -1.45 -24.75 2.27
N GLN A 242 -1.48 -25.98 1.79
CA GLN A 242 -1.99 -27.12 2.56
C GLN A 242 -1.20 -27.34 3.85
N ARG A 243 0.14 -27.27 3.80
CA ARG A 243 0.97 -27.35 5.00
C ARG A 243 0.77 -26.18 5.97
N CYS A 244 0.51 -24.98 5.44
CA CYS A 244 0.11 -23.87 6.28
C CYS A 244 -1.19 -24.17 7.04
N GLN A 245 -2.14 -24.86 6.39
CA GLN A 245 -3.41 -25.25 7.02
C GLN A 245 -3.25 -26.32 8.11
N ASP A 246 -2.18 -27.13 8.04
CA ASP A 246 -1.87 -28.15 9.06
C ASP A 246 -1.30 -27.51 10.35
N LEU A 247 -0.88 -26.23 10.29
CA LEU A 247 -0.43 -25.52 11.49
C LEU A 247 -1.62 -25.05 12.34
N PRO A 248 -1.51 -25.10 13.67
CA PRO A 248 -2.53 -24.55 14.53
C PRO A 248 -2.55 -23.02 14.45
N GLY A 249 -3.74 -22.40 14.56
CA GLY A 249 -3.96 -20.95 14.48
C GLY A 249 -5.08 -20.61 13.51
N GLN A 250 -5.33 -19.32 13.31
CA GLN A 250 -6.35 -18.83 12.37
C GLN A 250 -5.75 -18.26 11.10
N GLU A 251 -4.55 -17.69 11.16
CA GLU A 251 -3.85 -17.07 10.07
C GLU A 251 -3.31 -18.12 9.10
N LEU A 252 -3.53 -17.89 7.79
CA LEU A 252 -3.10 -18.84 6.77
C LEU A 252 -1.57 -18.84 6.58
N PHE A 253 -0.97 -17.67 6.43
CA PHE A 253 0.46 -17.56 6.11
C PHE A 253 1.31 -17.34 7.35
N GLN A 254 1.69 -18.46 7.96
CA GLN A 254 2.57 -18.54 9.10
C GLN A 254 3.88 -19.25 8.71
N TYR A 255 4.96 -18.93 9.40
CA TYR A 255 6.23 -19.62 9.26
C TYR A 255 6.78 -20.04 10.64
N LEU A 256 7.69 -21.01 10.63
CA LEU A 256 8.28 -21.57 11.84
C LEU A 256 9.64 -20.91 12.12
N ILE A 257 9.85 -20.52 13.37
CA ILE A 257 11.16 -20.17 13.93
C ILE A 257 11.58 -21.29 14.89
N GLY A 258 12.57 -22.06 14.45
CA GLY A 258 12.91 -23.31 15.14
C GLY A 258 11.75 -24.31 15.11
N THR A 259 11.59 -25.10 16.19
CA THR A 259 10.61 -26.20 16.24
C THR A 259 9.25 -25.79 16.83
N ARG A 260 9.15 -24.65 17.49
CA ARG A 260 7.95 -24.32 18.31
C ARG A 260 7.36 -22.94 18.09
N LYS A 261 8.15 -21.94 17.70
CA LYS A 261 7.65 -20.55 17.56
C LYS A 261 7.11 -20.34 16.16
N ARG A 262 5.90 -19.77 16.06
CA ARG A 262 5.24 -19.40 14.82
C ARG A 262 5.13 -17.89 14.73
N GLU A 263 5.33 -17.37 13.55
CA GLU A 263 5.10 -15.98 13.24
C GLU A 263 4.35 -15.86 11.91
N THR A 264 3.61 -14.78 11.76
CA THR A 264 2.87 -14.44 10.53
C THR A 264 3.70 -13.52 9.66
N VAL A 265 3.50 -13.55 8.35
CA VAL A 265 4.08 -12.58 7.43
C VAL A 265 3.19 -11.35 7.34
N THR A 266 3.79 -10.17 7.40
CA THR A 266 3.11 -8.89 7.28
C THR A 266 3.20 -8.31 5.87
N SER A 267 2.43 -7.26 5.57
CA SER A 267 2.57 -6.51 4.32
C SER A 267 3.96 -5.87 4.16
N ASP A 268 4.59 -5.49 5.26
CA ASP A 268 5.93 -4.88 5.24
C ASP A 268 7.00 -5.93 4.96
N ASP A 269 6.85 -7.16 5.46
CA ASP A 269 7.71 -8.30 5.12
C ASP A 269 7.66 -8.63 3.63
N VAL A 270 6.45 -8.64 3.03
CA VAL A 270 6.28 -8.88 1.59
C VAL A 270 6.95 -7.78 0.77
N ASN A 271 6.77 -6.51 1.15
CA ASN A 271 7.41 -5.40 0.45
C ASN A 271 8.93 -5.39 0.65
N ALA A 272 9.43 -5.75 1.83
CA ALA A 272 10.86 -5.91 2.08
C ALA A 272 11.47 -7.03 1.22
N TYR A 273 10.81 -8.18 1.14
CA TYR A 273 11.21 -9.28 0.28
C TYR A 273 11.20 -8.90 -1.21
N LEU A 274 10.18 -8.18 -1.69
CA LEU A 274 10.14 -7.69 -3.07
C LEU A 274 11.31 -6.76 -3.38
N ARG A 275 11.67 -5.85 -2.48
CA ARG A 275 12.84 -4.97 -2.64
C ARG A 275 14.15 -5.77 -2.63
N GLU A 276 14.28 -6.75 -1.73
CA GLU A 276 15.45 -7.65 -1.67
C GLU A 276 15.68 -8.35 -3.01
N ILE A 277 14.63 -9.00 -3.54
CA ILE A 277 14.78 -9.86 -4.73
C ILE A 277 14.79 -9.11 -6.05
N SER A 278 14.28 -7.88 -6.08
CA SER A 278 14.27 -7.02 -7.28
C SER A 278 15.45 -6.05 -7.33
N GLY A 279 16.07 -5.74 -6.20
CA GLY A 279 17.05 -4.65 -6.09
C GLY A 279 16.46 -3.26 -6.33
N ARG A 280 15.13 -3.12 -6.37
CA ARG A 280 14.40 -1.87 -6.65
C ARG A 280 13.29 -1.63 -5.63
N ASP A 281 12.74 -0.40 -5.59
CA ASP A 281 11.63 -0.05 -4.69
C ASP A 281 10.27 -0.53 -5.24
N ILE A 282 10.18 -1.83 -5.50
CA ILE A 282 8.96 -2.50 -5.95
C ILE A 282 8.13 -2.94 -4.76
N THR A 283 6.82 -2.76 -4.86
CA THR A 283 5.86 -3.10 -3.83
C THR A 283 4.72 -3.98 -4.37
N ALA A 284 4.00 -4.63 -3.47
CA ALA A 284 2.81 -5.42 -3.83
C ALA A 284 1.74 -4.60 -4.59
N LYS A 285 1.71 -3.28 -4.43
CA LYS A 285 0.77 -2.40 -5.14
C LYS A 285 1.07 -2.34 -6.65
N ASP A 286 2.35 -2.42 -7.03
CA ASP A 286 2.78 -2.28 -8.42
C ASP A 286 2.30 -3.45 -9.27
N PHE A 287 2.23 -4.66 -8.70
CA PHE A 287 1.63 -5.83 -9.34
C PHE A 287 0.17 -5.60 -9.75
N ARG A 288 -0.60 -4.87 -8.94
CA ARG A 288 -2.01 -4.60 -9.26
C ARG A 288 -2.16 -3.56 -10.36
N THR A 289 -1.25 -2.58 -10.43
CA THR A 289 -1.20 -1.59 -11.53
C THR A 289 -0.77 -2.28 -12.82
N TRP A 290 0.27 -3.12 -12.75
CA TRP A 290 0.71 -3.96 -13.85
C TRP A 290 -0.41 -4.87 -14.37
N GLY A 291 -0.95 -5.73 -13.50
CA GLY A 291 -1.99 -6.68 -13.88
C GLY A 291 -3.27 -6.03 -14.40
N GLY A 292 -3.66 -4.88 -13.82
CA GLY A 292 -4.81 -4.12 -14.29
C GLY A 292 -4.59 -3.52 -15.70
N THR A 293 -3.40 -2.96 -15.95
CA THR A 293 -3.04 -2.44 -17.27
C THR A 293 -2.93 -3.55 -18.31
N MET A 294 -2.26 -4.66 -17.97
CA MET A 294 -2.15 -5.82 -18.86
C MET A 294 -3.52 -6.40 -19.23
N LEU A 295 -4.40 -6.59 -18.25
CA LEU A 295 -5.75 -7.10 -18.49
C LEU A 295 -6.57 -6.15 -19.37
N ALA A 296 -6.50 -4.83 -19.13
CA ALA A 296 -7.17 -3.85 -19.98
C ALA A 296 -6.64 -3.90 -21.42
N GLY A 297 -5.32 -3.96 -21.58
CA GLY A 297 -4.68 -4.07 -22.91
C GLY A 297 -5.10 -5.32 -23.67
N VAL A 298 -5.11 -6.47 -23.03
CA VAL A 298 -5.58 -7.74 -23.63
C VAL A 298 -7.05 -7.61 -24.05
N LYS A 299 -7.91 -7.05 -23.18
CA LYS A 299 -9.34 -6.87 -23.52
C LYS A 299 -9.55 -5.94 -24.69
N LEU A 300 -8.82 -4.83 -24.77
CA LEU A 300 -8.92 -3.89 -25.90
C LEU A 300 -8.40 -4.52 -27.19
N ARG A 301 -7.30 -5.28 -27.13
CA ARG A 301 -6.78 -6.04 -28.26
C ARG A 301 -7.81 -7.05 -28.79
N ASP A 302 -8.41 -7.84 -27.90
CA ASP A 302 -9.39 -8.88 -28.26
C ASP A 302 -10.67 -8.27 -28.87
N MET A 303 -10.99 -7.02 -28.58
CA MET A 303 -12.10 -6.26 -29.19
C MET A 303 -11.73 -5.68 -30.56
N GLY A 304 -10.44 -5.55 -30.88
CA GLY A 304 -9.96 -4.95 -32.12
C GLY A 304 -10.16 -3.45 -32.24
N ALA A 305 -9.94 -2.92 -33.44
CA ALA A 305 -10.15 -1.50 -33.73
C ALA A 305 -11.65 -1.15 -33.69
N ALA A 306 -11.98 -0.06 -33.06
CA ALA A 306 -13.37 0.42 -32.99
C ALA A 306 -13.67 1.31 -34.20
N PRO A 307 -14.74 1.05 -34.99
CA PRO A 307 -15.08 1.83 -36.17
C PRO A 307 -15.53 3.26 -35.85
N THR A 308 -15.93 3.53 -34.63
CA THR A 308 -16.38 4.86 -34.19
C THR A 308 -15.86 5.22 -32.80
N GLN A 309 -15.73 6.51 -32.55
CA GLN A 309 -15.38 7.04 -31.20
C GLN A 309 -16.37 6.60 -30.12
N ARG A 310 -17.64 6.45 -30.45
CA ARG A 310 -18.67 5.97 -29.51
C ARG A 310 -18.40 4.51 -29.12
N GLU A 311 -18.00 3.70 -30.09
CA GLU A 311 -17.67 2.30 -29.84
C GLU A 311 -16.33 2.13 -29.11
N ALA A 312 -15.33 2.93 -29.45
CA ALA A 312 -14.08 3.01 -28.71
C ALA A 312 -14.31 3.30 -27.22
N LYS A 313 -15.15 4.29 -26.90
CA LYS A 313 -15.54 4.60 -25.52
C LYS A 313 -16.26 3.44 -24.83
N ARG A 314 -17.14 2.70 -25.53
CA ARG A 314 -17.81 1.50 -24.98
C ARG A 314 -16.82 0.37 -24.70
N ASN A 315 -15.90 0.11 -25.63
CA ASN A 315 -14.88 -0.91 -25.47
C ASN A 315 -13.95 -0.64 -24.28
N ILE A 316 -13.53 0.62 -24.11
CA ILE A 316 -12.76 1.05 -22.94
C ILE A 316 -13.53 0.79 -21.64
N ILE A 317 -14.83 1.11 -21.60
CA ILE A 317 -15.66 0.84 -20.43
C ILE A 317 -15.68 -0.65 -20.12
N ARG A 318 -15.92 -1.52 -21.13
CA ARG A 318 -15.92 -2.98 -20.97
C ARG A 318 -14.58 -3.52 -20.49
N ALA A 319 -13.47 -3.01 -21.04
CA ALA A 319 -12.13 -3.40 -20.61
C ALA A 319 -11.87 -3.01 -19.14
N ILE A 320 -12.26 -1.79 -18.76
CA ILE A 320 -12.10 -1.31 -17.37
C ILE A 320 -13.04 -2.07 -16.42
N ASP A 321 -14.23 -2.47 -16.84
CA ASP A 321 -15.16 -3.29 -16.04
C ASP A 321 -14.55 -4.66 -15.75
N ALA A 322 -13.92 -5.31 -16.73
CA ALA A 322 -13.19 -6.56 -16.49
C ALA A 322 -12.04 -6.39 -15.48
N VAL A 323 -11.34 -5.26 -15.53
CA VAL A 323 -10.31 -4.92 -14.53
C VAL A 323 -10.95 -4.69 -13.15
N ALA A 324 -12.09 -4.00 -13.10
CA ALA A 324 -12.81 -3.70 -11.87
C ALA A 324 -13.27 -4.98 -11.16
N GLU A 325 -13.84 -5.90 -11.91
CA GLU A 325 -14.24 -7.23 -11.44
C GLU A 325 -13.02 -8.01 -10.90
N ARG A 326 -11.95 -8.11 -11.70
CA ARG A 326 -10.72 -8.84 -11.31
C ARG A 326 -10.06 -8.28 -10.05
N LEU A 327 -10.00 -6.94 -9.91
CA LEU A 327 -9.35 -6.27 -8.80
C LEU A 327 -10.27 -6.07 -7.58
N GLY A 328 -11.57 -6.30 -7.69
CA GLY A 328 -12.56 -5.96 -6.66
C GLY A 328 -12.54 -4.47 -6.33
N ASN A 329 -12.68 -3.63 -7.36
CA ASN A 329 -12.69 -2.17 -7.27
C ASN A 329 -13.84 -1.60 -8.09
N THR A 330 -14.12 -0.30 -7.95
CA THR A 330 -15.05 0.39 -8.85
C THR A 330 -14.35 0.74 -10.18
N ARG A 331 -15.14 0.88 -11.25
CA ARG A 331 -14.68 1.35 -12.56
C ARG A 331 -13.83 2.62 -12.46
N THR A 332 -14.33 3.62 -11.74
CA THR A 332 -13.64 4.91 -11.56
C THR A 332 -12.27 4.75 -10.91
N VAL A 333 -12.18 3.89 -9.89
CA VAL A 333 -10.91 3.58 -9.21
C VAL A 333 -9.95 2.85 -10.16
N CYS A 334 -10.45 1.87 -10.92
CA CYS A 334 -9.61 1.13 -11.87
C CYS A 334 -9.08 2.01 -12.98
N ARG A 335 -9.94 2.83 -13.61
CA ARG A 335 -9.53 3.77 -14.65
C ARG A 335 -8.46 4.74 -14.16
N LYS A 336 -8.60 5.27 -12.95
CA LYS A 336 -7.67 6.27 -12.42
C LYS A 336 -6.37 5.68 -11.89
N TYR A 337 -6.41 4.48 -11.29
CA TYR A 337 -5.30 4.01 -10.46
C TYR A 337 -4.65 2.71 -10.91
N TYR A 338 -5.25 1.96 -11.83
CA TYR A 338 -4.79 0.61 -12.22
C TYR A 338 -4.69 0.37 -13.72
N VAL A 339 -5.12 1.31 -14.55
CA VAL A 339 -4.99 1.23 -16.01
C VAL A 339 -4.16 2.41 -16.49
N HIS A 340 -3.09 2.14 -17.25
CA HIS A 340 -2.22 3.19 -17.77
C HIS A 340 -3.00 4.12 -18.71
N PRO A 341 -2.96 5.45 -18.51
CA PRO A 341 -3.76 6.39 -19.31
C PRO A 341 -3.36 6.38 -20.79
N ALA A 342 -2.09 6.16 -21.13
CA ALA A 342 -1.64 6.07 -22.51
C ALA A 342 -2.35 4.95 -23.29
N LEU A 343 -2.60 3.80 -22.66
CA LEU A 343 -3.36 2.70 -23.27
C LEU A 343 -4.77 3.14 -23.70
N VAL A 344 -5.47 3.87 -22.83
CA VAL A 344 -6.81 4.38 -23.10
C VAL A 344 -6.78 5.45 -24.18
N HIS A 345 -5.78 6.34 -24.13
CA HIS A 345 -5.62 7.43 -25.09
C HIS A 345 -5.32 6.90 -26.49
N ALA A 346 -4.35 5.98 -26.60
CA ALA A 346 -3.99 5.35 -27.88
C ALA A 346 -5.18 4.62 -28.52
N TYR A 347 -5.94 3.87 -27.72
CA TYR A 347 -7.13 3.18 -28.24
C TYR A 347 -8.22 4.16 -28.74
N LEU A 348 -8.40 5.32 -28.11
CA LEU A 348 -9.29 6.39 -28.62
C LEU A 348 -8.78 6.97 -29.94
N GLN A 349 -7.49 6.90 -30.22
CA GLN A 349 -6.89 7.32 -31.50
C GLN A 349 -6.95 6.22 -32.58
N GLY A 350 -7.57 5.06 -32.29
CA GLY A 350 -7.69 3.94 -33.22
C GLY A 350 -6.51 2.96 -33.18
N LEU A 351 -5.53 3.18 -32.29
CA LEU A 351 -4.41 2.25 -32.13
C LEU A 351 -4.84 1.08 -31.27
N VAL A 352 -4.55 -0.12 -31.72
CA VAL A 352 -4.89 -1.37 -31.02
C VAL A 352 -3.61 -2.00 -30.47
N PRO A 353 -3.57 -2.44 -29.21
CA PRO A 353 -2.43 -3.20 -28.71
C PRO A 353 -2.14 -4.42 -29.59
N GLY A 354 -0.88 -4.66 -29.85
CA GLY A 354 -0.37 -5.61 -30.86
C GLY A 354 -0.97 -7.03 -30.88
N PRO A 355 -0.50 -7.91 -31.78
CA PRO A 355 -1.17 -9.16 -32.14
C PRO A 355 -1.39 -10.11 -30.96
N SER A 356 -2.45 -10.90 -31.03
CA SER A 356 -2.76 -11.94 -30.04
C SER A 356 -1.58 -12.92 -29.85
N ALA A 357 -1.44 -13.47 -28.67
CA ALA A 357 -0.45 -14.51 -28.39
C ALA A 357 -0.60 -15.74 -29.33
N SER A 358 -1.79 -15.94 -29.91
CA SER A 358 -2.06 -16.95 -30.93
C SER A 358 -1.54 -16.57 -32.31
N GLU A 359 -1.41 -15.29 -32.61
CA GLU A 359 -0.98 -14.74 -33.92
C GLU A 359 0.53 -14.50 -33.97
N LEU A 360 1.20 -14.46 -32.83
CA LEU A 360 2.65 -14.40 -32.80
C LEU A 360 3.24 -15.72 -33.31
N PRO A 361 4.23 -15.70 -34.24
CA PRO A 361 4.84 -16.92 -34.79
C PRO A 361 5.34 -17.79 -33.63
N ARG A 362 4.97 -19.10 -33.71
CA ARG A 362 5.47 -20.11 -32.78
C ARG A 362 6.98 -20.23 -32.97
N ARG A 363 7.75 -19.43 -32.23
CA ARG A 363 9.20 -19.66 -32.16
C ARG A 363 9.43 -21.10 -31.69
N ASN A 364 10.18 -21.88 -32.46
CA ASN A 364 10.58 -23.25 -32.10
C ASN A 364 11.02 -23.30 -30.65
N ARG A 365 10.23 -24.03 -29.85
CA ARG A 365 10.40 -24.13 -28.41
C ARG A 365 11.61 -25.01 -28.10
N ARG A 366 12.76 -24.37 -27.88
CA ARG A 366 13.61 -24.83 -26.79
C ARG A 366 13.00 -24.30 -25.51
N PRO A 367 12.84 -25.11 -24.42
CA PRO A 367 12.39 -24.60 -23.14
C PRO A 367 13.34 -23.49 -22.74
N GLN A 368 12.86 -22.26 -22.71
CA GLN A 368 13.66 -21.19 -22.13
C GLN A 368 13.66 -21.39 -20.61
N PRO A 369 14.83 -21.50 -19.95
CA PRO A 369 14.95 -21.81 -18.53
C PRO A 369 14.61 -20.65 -17.61
N MET A 370 14.10 -19.54 -18.13
CA MET A 370 13.81 -18.31 -17.35
C MET A 370 12.33 -17.97 -17.37
N PRO A 371 11.72 -17.58 -16.24
CA PRO A 371 10.37 -17.02 -16.20
C PRO A 371 10.36 -15.63 -16.86
N ALA A 372 10.33 -15.60 -18.18
CA ALA A 372 10.16 -14.39 -18.97
C ALA A 372 8.78 -13.75 -18.73
N LEU A 373 8.61 -12.51 -19.16
CA LEU A 373 7.28 -11.92 -19.29
C LEU A 373 6.39 -12.85 -20.13
N ARG A 374 5.10 -12.93 -19.76
CA ARG A 374 4.11 -13.69 -20.53
C ARG A 374 3.96 -13.04 -21.92
N ARG A 375 3.57 -13.79 -22.93
CA ARG A 375 3.45 -13.26 -24.29
C ARG A 375 2.55 -12.02 -24.37
N ASP A 376 1.41 -12.07 -23.70
CA ASP A 376 0.50 -10.93 -23.64
C ASP A 376 1.13 -9.72 -22.93
N GLU A 377 1.92 -9.95 -21.88
CA GLU A 377 2.64 -8.89 -21.18
C GLU A 377 3.67 -8.22 -22.08
N VAL A 378 4.40 -8.99 -22.89
CA VAL A 378 5.36 -8.47 -23.87
C VAL A 378 4.65 -7.60 -24.90
N ALA A 379 3.55 -8.09 -25.48
CA ALA A 379 2.83 -7.38 -26.53
C ALA A 379 2.24 -6.05 -26.01
N ILE A 380 1.63 -6.07 -24.83
CA ILE A 380 1.04 -4.86 -24.23
C ILE A 380 2.13 -3.88 -23.78
N LEU A 381 3.26 -4.38 -23.25
CA LEU A 381 4.38 -3.54 -22.86
C LEU A 381 5.01 -2.84 -24.06
N GLN A 382 5.26 -3.58 -25.15
CA GLN A 382 5.77 -3.01 -26.39
C GLN A 382 4.85 -1.91 -26.92
N PHE A 383 3.55 -2.19 -27.00
CA PHE A 383 2.56 -1.18 -27.39
C PHE A 383 2.59 0.07 -26.51
N LEU A 384 2.73 -0.10 -25.19
CA LEU A 384 2.85 1.05 -24.27
C LEU A 384 4.12 1.84 -24.51
N GLN A 385 5.26 1.17 -24.81
CA GLN A 385 6.53 1.84 -25.11
C GLN A 385 6.45 2.63 -26.42
N ASP A 386 5.70 2.13 -27.42
CA ASP A 386 5.54 2.78 -28.72
C ASP A 386 4.64 4.02 -28.64
N VAL A 387 3.77 4.14 -27.64
CA VAL A 387 2.80 5.25 -27.50
C VAL A 387 3.14 6.22 -26.37
N LEU A 388 4.20 5.98 -25.59
CA LEU A 388 4.70 6.86 -24.54
C LEU A 388 5.73 7.84 -25.07
#